data_1157a953f7cdd445accbcb973a05f559
#
_entry.id   1157a953f7cdd445accbcb973a05f559
#
_cell.length_a   1.000
_cell.length_b   1.000
_cell.length_c   1.000
_cell.angle_alpha   90.00
_cell.angle_beta   90.00
_cell.angle_gamma   90.00
#
_symmetry.space_group_name_H-M   'P 1'
#
loop_
_entity.id
_entity.type
_entity.pdbx_description
1 polymer ?
#
loop_
_entity_poly.entity_id
_entity_poly.type
_entity_poly.pdbx_seq_one_letter_code
_entity_poly.pdbx_strand_id
1 'polypeptide(L)'
;MFRKRMAALAFVLAAVLAAGFVPAYRPARAQQASPVAPTRAQAQMVVREAYDKFRNETGGKNADYIPVLAQVDSKLFGVAVATTDGQLMAVGDTDYSFSIQSISKVYSQALAMEEVGPDVFFQKIGSEPTGRAFNSVFAVADMPTHTGNPLVNAGAIATVSLISARSADEKWGKILDFYSKAAGERLKLIDEVYKSEAATNAGNKALSMLLAKYDRIYGNPFESVDVYTKQCSVGVTVAQLARMGATLANNGKNPWTNEQLIKPDNVPYILSTMMMAGLYDGSGGWSWKVGLPAKSGVGGGIVAVVPGKGAIAVFAPPLDEAGNSVKAHKVIEYIAKRLDFNIYSPRSVGLKASAVASSK
;
A
#
# COMPACT_ATOMS: atom_id res chain seq x y z
N MET A 1 -1.07 -53.29 54.94
CA MET A 1 -0.01 -54.19 55.36
C MET A 1 1.31 -53.66 54.85
N PHE A 2 2.23 -53.53 55.76
CA PHE A 2 3.66 -53.16 55.70
C PHE A 2 4.07 -51.71 55.49
N ARG A 3 4.35 -51.14 56.62
CA ARG A 3 5.29 -50.11 56.99
C ARG A 3 6.74 -50.61 56.79
N LYS A 4 7.68 -49.72 56.49
CA LYS A 4 8.96 -49.45 57.18
C LYS A 4 9.89 -48.62 56.30
N ARG A 5 10.22 -47.44 56.78
CA ARG A 5 11.39 -46.91 57.52
C ARG A 5 12.54 -46.50 56.62
N MET A 6 12.73 -45.19 56.55
CA MET A 6 13.79 -44.35 57.13
C MET A 6 15.24 -44.77 56.78
N ALA A 7 15.99 -43.88 56.17
CA ALA A 7 17.28 -43.41 56.71
C ALA A 7 17.70 -42.10 55.97
N ALA A 8 17.89 -41.07 56.80
CA ALA A 8 18.49 -39.80 56.45
C ALA A 8 20.03 -39.99 56.30
N LEU A 9 20.64 -39.41 55.29
CA LEU A 9 22.08 -39.14 55.28
C LEU A 9 22.29 -37.66 54.89
N ALA A 10 22.60 -36.88 55.92
CA ALA A 10 23.04 -35.50 55.77
C ALA A 10 24.52 -35.49 55.32
N PHE A 11 24.83 -34.99 54.16
CA PHE A 11 26.19 -34.59 53.79
C PHE A 11 26.28 -33.07 53.83
N VAL A 12 26.97 -32.58 54.87
CA VAL A 12 27.42 -31.20 54.96
C VAL A 12 28.64 -31.05 54.03
N LEU A 13 28.49 -30.35 52.94
CA LEU A 13 29.61 -29.92 52.12
C LEU A 13 29.77 -28.40 52.29
N ALA A 14 30.78 -28.02 53.08
CA ALA A 14 31.23 -26.65 53.17
C ALA A 14 31.94 -26.26 51.86
N ALA A 15 31.30 -25.47 51.04
CA ALA A 15 31.94 -24.86 49.84
C ALA A 15 32.45 -23.46 50.20
N VAL A 16 33.74 -23.33 50.22
CA VAL A 16 34.50 -22.07 50.34
C VAL A 16 34.16 -21.18 49.14
N LEU A 17 33.47 -20.09 49.37
CA LEU A 17 33.24 -19.03 48.39
C LEU A 17 34.56 -18.24 48.19
N ALA A 18 35.37 -18.61 47.21
CA ALA A 18 36.37 -17.73 46.65
C ALA A 18 35.66 -16.75 45.67
N ALA A 19 35.40 -15.55 46.12
CA ALA A 19 34.89 -14.49 45.27
C ALA A 19 35.97 -14.05 44.27
N GLY A 20 36.04 -14.76 43.14
CA GLY A 20 36.77 -14.32 41.98
C GLY A 20 36.05 -13.14 41.32
N PHE A 21 36.62 -11.95 41.43
CA PHE A 21 36.20 -10.77 40.68
C PHE A 21 36.49 -11.03 39.19
N VAL A 22 35.51 -11.53 38.42
CA VAL A 22 35.57 -11.52 36.98
C VAL A 22 35.14 -10.13 36.50
N PRO A 23 36.02 -9.33 35.91
CA PRO A 23 35.61 -8.06 35.37
C PRO A 23 34.61 -8.34 34.27
N ALA A 24 33.36 -7.83 34.47
CA ALA A 24 32.31 -7.91 33.46
C ALA A 24 32.80 -7.22 32.18
N TYR A 25 33.18 -8.02 31.19
CA TYR A 25 33.46 -7.51 29.85
C TYR A 25 32.17 -6.89 29.33
N ARG A 26 32.02 -5.56 29.46
CA ARG A 26 31.01 -4.78 28.75
C ARG A 26 31.57 -4.56 27.33
N PRO A 27 31.02 -5.23 26.31
CA PRO A 27 31.39 -4.88 24.96
C PRO A 27 31.03 -3.39 24.80
N ALA A 28 31.98 -2.59 24.36
CA ALA A 28 31.74 -1.21 23.98
C ALA A 28 30.61 -1.23 22.94
N ARG A 29 29.41 -0.82 23.34
CA ARG A 29 28.28 -0.63 22.44
C ARG A 29 28.74 0.45 21.48
N ALA A 30 29.20 0.04 20.29
CA ALA A 30 29.39 0.98 19.19
C ALA A 30 28.10 1.79 19.11
N GLN A 31 28.20 3.07 19.40
CA GLN A 31 27.10 4.03 19.31
C GLN A 31 26.75 4.07 17.81
N GLN A 32 25.83 3.22 17.38
CA GLN A 32 25.31 3.25 16.02
C GLN A 32 24.63 4.60 15.89
N ALA A 33 25.24 5.46 15.09
CA ALA A 33 24.66 6.74 14.73
C ALA A 33 23.23 6.51 14.27
N SER A 34 22.27 7.24 14.82
CA SER A 34 20.87 7.21 14.38
C SER A 34 20.86 7.38 12.86
N PRO A 35 20.12 6.58 12.10
CA PRO A 35 20.11 6.72 10.65
C PRO A 35 19.62 8.12 10.30
N VAL A 36 20.51 8.90 9.73
CA VAL A 36 20.20 10.25 9.23
C VAL A 36 19.27 10.06 8.03
N ALA A 37 18.12 10.71 8.03
CA ALA A 37 17.24 10.71 6.86
C ALA A 37 18.05 11.14 5.61
N PRO A 38 17.85 10.49 4.45
CA PRO A 38 18.59 10.84 3.25
C PRO A 38 18.34 12.31 2.89
N THR A 39 19.41 13.01 2.52
CA THR A 39 19.27 14.38 2.01
C THR A 39 18.56 14.37 0.67
N ARG A 40 17.97 15.52 0.28
CA ARG A 40 17.36 15.68 -1.04
C ARG A 40 18.31 15.28 -2.17
N ALA A 41 19.56 15.71 -2.10
CA ALA A 41 20.56 15.38 -3.11
C ALA A 41 20.82 13.86 -3.21
N GLN A 42 20.90 13.17 -2.07
CA GLN A 42 21.03 11.71 -2.05
C GLN A 42 19.80 11.01 -2.64
N ALA A 43 18.59 11.45 -2.27
CA ALA A 43 17.36 10.89 -2.81
C ALA A 43 17.27 11.12 -4.33
N GLN A 44 17.58 12.33 -4.81
CA GLN A 44 17.57 12.64 -6.25
C GLN A 44 18.61 11.83 -7.04
N MET A 45 19.79 11.63 -6.48
CA MET A 45 20.82 10.78 -7.08
C MET A 45 20.34 9.34 -7.20
N VAL A 46 19.76 8.76 -6.14
CA VAL A 46 19.27 7.37 -6.15
C VAL A 46 18.10 7.19 -7.12
N VAL A 47 17.21 8.17 -7.24
CA VAL A 47 16.11 8.15 -8.22
C VAL A 47 16.67 8.10 -9.66
N ARG A 48 17.68 8.91 -9.98
CA ARG A 48 18.33 8.91 -11.28
C ARG A 48 19.08 7.61 -11.54
N GLU A 49 19.87 7.13 -10.58
CA GLU A 49 20.55 5.83 -10.65
C GLU A 49 19.56 4.69 -10.95
N ALA A 50 18.41 4.68 -10.25
CA ALA A 50 17.38 3.67 -10.46
C ALA A 50 16.79 3.75 -11.88
N TYR A 51 16.49 4.96 -12.35
CA TYR A 51 16.00 5.15 -13.72
C TYR A 51 17.02 4.64 -14.75
N ASP A 52 18.27 5.09 -14.67
CA ASP A 52 19.33 4.72 -15.63
C ASP A 52 19.60 3.21 -15.62
N LYS A 53 19.59 2.60 -14.44
CA LYS A 53 19.79 1.15 -14.26
C LYS A 53 18.71 0.31 -14.93
N PHE A 54 17.45 0.72 -14.83
CA PHE A 54 16.31 -0.11 -15.24
C PHE A 54 15.60 0.37 -16.53
N ARG A 55 16.02 1.50 -17.15
CA ARG A 55 15.35 2.01 -18.36
C ARG A 55 15.28 0.99 -19.50
N ASN A 56 16.31 0.13 -19.63
CA ASN A 56 16.37 -0.91 -20.65
C ASN A 56 15.85 -2.28 -20.17
N GLU A 57 15.26 -2.34 -18.97
CA GLU A 57 14.65 -3.56 -18.47
C GLU A 57 13.45 -3.93 -19.33
N THR A 58 13.42 -5.18 -19.75
CA THR A 58 12.36 -5.77 -20.58
C THR A 58 11.71 -6.91 -19.83
N GLY A 59 10.54 -7.30 -20.26
CA GLY A 59 9.77 -8.40 -19.67
C GLY A 59 8.38 -7.95 -19.27
N GLY A 60 7.49 -8.90 -19.12
CA GLY A 60 6.08 -8.66 -18.88
C GLY A 60 5.32 -8.32 -20.16
N LYS A 61 4.03 -8.02 -20.00
CA LYS A 61 3.08 -7.71 -21.08
C LYS A 61 2.10 -6.66 -20.57
N ASN A 62 1.69 -5.73 -21.43
CA ASN A 62 0.62 -4.79 -21.08
C ASN A 62 -0.68 -5.54 -20.77
N ALA A 63 -1.56 -4.96 -19.94
CA ALA A 63 -2.88 -5.52 -19.67
C ALA A 63 -3.69 -5.61 -20.97
N ASP A 64 -3.92 -6.81 -21.49
CA ASP A 64 -4.56 -7.04 -22.78
C ASP A 64 -6.07 -7.28 -22.70
N TYR A 65 -6.60 -7.53 -21.51
CA TYR A 65 -8.04 -7.68 -21.26
C TYR A 65 -8.79 -6.34 -21.18
N ILE A 66 -8.07 -5.21 -21.19
CA ILE A 66 -8.60 -3.87 -21.42
C ILE A 66 -7.95 -3.37 -22.72
N PRO A 67 -8.66 -3.42 -23.89
CA PRO A 67 -8.04 -3.25 -25.20
C PRO A 67 -7.21 -1.98 -25.37
N VAL A 68 -7.63 -0.86 -24.80
CA VAL A 68 -6.88 0.42 -24.88
C VAL A 68 -5.56 0.35 -24.12
N LEU A 69 -5.47 -0.41 -23.03
CA LEU A 69 -4.23 -0.56 -22.26
C LEU A 69 -3.22 -1.44 -22.98
N ALA A 70 -3.68 -2.39 -23.79
CA ALA A 70 -2.80 -3.21 -24.63
C ALA A 70 -2.00 -2.38 -25.65
N GLN A 71 -2.52 -1.21 -26.05
CA GLN A 71 -1.94 -0.34 -27.07
C GLN A 71 -0.98 0.73 -26.50
N VAL A 72 -0.88 0.85 -25.19
CA VAL A 72 0.05 1.80 -24.54
C VAL A 72 1.49 1.44 -24.90
N ASP A 73 2.32 2.44 -25.21
CA ASP A 73 3.73 2.19 -25.51
C ASP A 73 4.45 1.55 -24.30
N SER A 74 4.89 0.31 -24.48
CA SER A 74 5.58 -0.49 -23.45
C SER A 74 6.95 0.09 -23.04
N LYS A 75 7.48 1.08 -23.77
CA LYS A 75 8.76 1.74 -23.45
C LYS A 75 8.61 2.88 -22.46
N LEU A 76 7.40 3.38 -22.24
CA LEU A 76 7.15 4.44 -21.27
C LEU A 76 7.67 4.05 -19.90
N PHE A 77 8.35 5.00 -19.26
CA PHE A 77 8.94 4.77 -17.96
C PHE A 77 9.16 6.08 -17.20
N GLY A 78 8.48 6.23 -16.08
CA GLY A 78 8.60 7.37 -15.17
C GLY A 78 8.80 6.94 -13.73
N VAL A 79 9.65 7.67 -13.00
CA VAL A 79 9.93 7.46 -11.57
C VAL A 79 9.77 8.77 -10.84
N ALA A 80 9.07 8.77 -9.70
CA ALA A 80 8.95 9.93 -8.84
C ALA A 80 9.04 9.54 -7.36
N VAL A 81 9.67 10.40 -6.57
CA VAL A 81 9.68 10.34 -5.11
C VAL A 81 9.16 11.66 -4.58
N ALA A 82 8.17 11.59 -3.70
CA ALA A 82 7.56 12.74 -3.04
C ALA A 82 7.77 12.62 -1.53
N THR A 83 8.18 13.69 -0.86
CA THR A 83 8.47 13.69 0.57
C THR A 83 7.37 14.37 1.39
N THR A 84 7.33 14.10 2.69
CA THR A 84 6.35 14.71 3.60
C THR A 84 6.58 16.19 3.87
N ASP A 85 7.74 16.73 3.49
CA ASP A 85 8.05 18.17 3.52
C ASP A 85 7.78 18.87 2.16
N GLY A 86 7.07 18.21 1.23
CA GLY A 86 6.60 18.82 0.00
C GLY A 86 7.63 18.88 -1.14
N GLN A 87 8.69 18.07 -1.10
CA GLN A 87 9.65 17.99 -2.20
C GLN A 87 9.26 16.87 -3.18
N LEU A 88 9.53 17.10 -4.46
CA LEU A 88 9.32 16.15 -5.54
C LEU A 88 10.60 15.96 -6.34
N MET A 89 11.01 14.71 -6.53
CA MET A 89 12.10 14.31 -7.41
C MET A 89 11.53 13.36 -8.44
N ALA A 90 11.68 13.68 -9.73
CA ALA A 90 11.09 12.88 -10.80
C ALA A 90 12.04 12.79 -12.00
N VAL A 91 11.92 11.70 -12.78
CA VAL A 91 12.73 11.43 -13.97
C VAL A 91 11.97 10.51 -14.94
N GLY A 92 12.24 10.66 -16.24
CA GLY A 92 11.62 9.89 -17.32
C GLY A 92 10.31 10.52 -17.78
N ASP A 93 9.32 9.70 -18.13
CA ASP A 93 8.02 10.14 -18.67
C ASP A 93 7.11 10.67 -17.55
N THR A 94 7.51 11.79 -16.95
CA THR A 94 6.87 12.37 -15.76
C THR A 94 5.52 13.01 -16.04
N ASP A 95 5.29 13.44 -17.27
CA ASP A 95 4.08 14.17 -17.69
C ASP A 95 3.04 13.26 -18.38
N TYR A 96 3.43 11.99 -18.65
CA TYR A 96 2.50 11.03 -19.24
C TYR A 96 1.38 10.70 -18.26
N SER A 97 0.13 10.94 -18.71
CA SER A 97 -1.07 10.60 -17.94
C SER A 97 -1.49 9.15 -18.24
N PHE A 98 -1.45 8.30 -17.23
CA PHE A 98 -1.90 6.91 -17.31
C PHE A 98 -3.08 6.65 -16.37
N SER A 99 -3.88 5.63 -16.67
CA SER A 99 -4.99 5.27 -15.79
C SER A 99 -4.51 4.70 -14.46
N ILE A 100 -5.01 5.26 -13.36
CA ILE A 100 -4.63 4.87 -11.99
C ILE A 100 -4.97 3.41 -11.67
N GLN A 101 -6.00 2.88 -12.31
CA GLN A 101 -6.50 1.52 -12.14
C GLN A 101 -6.67 1.13 -10.65
N SER A 102 -6.23 -0.04 -10.26
CA SER A 102 -6.43 -0.55 -8.89
C SER A 102 -5.73 0.23 -7.78
N ILE A 103 -4.87 1.19 -8.09
CA ILE A 103 -4.32 2.10 -7.08
C ILE A 103 -5.43 2.98 -6.50
N SER A 104 -6.45 3.30 -7.29
CA SER A 104 -7.65 4.05 -6.88
C SER A 104 -8.34 3.48 -5.64
N LYS A 105 -8.33 2.16 -5.48
CA LYS A 105 -8.97 1.44 -4.38
C LYS A 105 -8.52 1.90 -2.99
N VAL A 106 -7.25 2.29 -2.86
CA VAL A 106 -6.68 2.82 -1.61
C VAL A 106 -7.40 4.10 -1.19
N TYR A 107 -7.67 4.98 -2.15
CA TYR A 107 -8.29 6.28 -1.86
C TYR A 107 -9.81 6.17 -1.70
N SER A 108 -10.46 5.22 -2.37
CA SER A 108 -11.88 4.89 -2.10
C SER A 108 -12.05 4.24 -0.73
N GLN A 109 -11.11 3.38 -0.31
CA GLN A 109 -11.07 2.86 1.06
C GLN A 109 -10.96 4.02 2.06
N ALA A 110 -10.02 4.94 1.85
CA ALA A 110 -9.83 6.09 2.71
C ALA A 110 -11.11 6.93 2.82
N LEU A 111 -11.72 7.30 1.68
CA LEU A 111 -12.96 8.08 1.65
C LEU A 111 -14.10 7.38 2.39
N ALA A 112 -14.32 6.08 2.13
CA ALA A 112 -15.37 5.33 2.82
C ALA A 112 -15.11 5.24 4.34
N MET A 113 -13.85 5.05 4.77
CA MET A 113 -13.49 5.03 6.19
C MET A 113 -13.69 6.39 6.87
N GLU A 114 -13.46 7.51 6.16
CA GLU A 114 -13.75 8.85 6.70
C GLU A 114 -15.25 9.05 6.94
N GLU A 115 -16.11 8.43 6.12
CA GLU A 115 -17.58 8.55 6.26
C GLU A 115 -18.13 7.63 7.35
N VAL A 116 -17.70 6.36 7.45
CA VAL A 116 -18.33 5.38 8.33
C VAL A 116 -17.48 4.97 9.55
N GLY A 117 -16.23 5.37 9.59
CA GLY A 117 -15.25 4.95 10.59
C GLY A 117 -14.65 3.55 10.32
N PRO A 118 -13.47 3.24 10.92
CA PRO A 118 -12.72 2.02 10.62
C PRO A 118 -13.44 0.75 11.07
N ASP A 119 -14.12 0.75 12.19
CA ASP A 119 -14.80 -0.45 12.74
C ASP A 119 -15.99 -0.87 11.86
N VAL A 120 -16.82 0.10 11.46
CA VAL A 120 -17.95 -0.16 10.55
C VAL A 120 -17.43 -0.58 9.16
N PHE A 121 -16.37 0.06 8.67
CA PHE A 121 -15.74 -0.32 7.43
C PHE A 121 -15.24 -1.77 7.48
N PHE A 122 -14.52 -2.15 8.55
CA PHE A 122 -14.02 -3.51 8.73
C PHE A 122 -15.14 -4.55 8.75
N GLN A 123 -16.23 -4.28 9.50
CA GLN A 123 -17.39 -5.18 9.55
C GLN A 123 -18.07 -5.38 8.19
N LYS A 124 -18.09 -4.33 7.35
CA LYS A 124 -18.76 -4.34 6.06
C LYS A 124 -17.90 -4.89 4.91
N ILE A 125 -16.60 -4.62 4.95
CA ILE A 125 -15.68 -4.93 3.85
C ILE A 125 -14.65 -6.01 4.24
N GLY A 126 -14.14 -6.00 5.48
CA GLY A 126 -13.06 -6.89 5.89
C GLY A 126 -11.67 -6.42 5.45
N SER A 127 -10.66 -7.22 5.79
CA SER A 127 -9.26 -6.94 5.45
C SER A 127 -8.45 -8.20 5.11
N GLU A 128 -9.11 -9.38 5.01
CA GLU A 128 -8.40 -10.65 4.88
C GLU A 128 -7.84 -10.89 3.47
N PRO A 129 -6.64 -11.49 3.33
CA PRO A 129 -6.13 -11.92 2.05
C PRO A 129 -7.02 -13.03 1.49
N THR A 130 -7.29 -12.99 0.18
CA THR A 130 -8.20 -13.97 -0.43
C THR A 130 -7.52 -15.29 -0.80
N GLY A 131 -6.19 -15.29 -0.95
CA GLY A 131 -5.45 -16.45 -1.48
C GLY A 131 -5.84 -16.82 -2.91
N ARG A 132 -6.52 -15.91 -3.63
CA ARG A 132 -7.02 -16.09 -5.00
C ARG A 132 -6.80 -14.83 -5.81
N ALA A 133 -6.86 -14.93 -7.14
CA ALA A 133 -6.77 -13.80 -8.04
C ALA A 133 -7.72 -12.65 -7.64
N PHE A 134 -7.29 -11.42 -7.84
CA PHE A 134 -7.99 -10.20 -7.39
C PHE A 134 -9.43 -10.02 -7.93
N ASN A 135 -9.79 -10.74 -8.98
CA ASN A 135 -11.11 -10.71 -9.63
C ASN A 135 -11.88 -12.05 -9.47
N SER A 136 -11.46 -12.91 -8.55
CA SER A 136 -12.06 -14.23 -8.38
C SER A 136 -13.48 -14.16 -7.81
N VAL A 137 -14.44 -14.74 -8.53
CA VAL A 137 -15.81 -14.95 -8.04
C VAL A 137 -15.88 -16.02 -6.93
N PHE A 138 -14.96 -16.99 -6.97
CA PHE A 138 -14.88 -18.03 -5.93
C PHE A 138 -14.44 -17.45 -4.59
N ALA A 139 -13.59 -16.42 -4.58
CA ALA A 139 -13.23 -15.74 -3.32
C ALA A 139 -14.47 -15.17 -2.62
N VAL A 140 -15.40 -14.58 -3.36
CA VAL A 140 -16.67 -14.05 -2.81
C VAL A 140 -17.58 -15.17 -2.29
N ALA A 141 -17.65 -16.29 -2.97
CA ALA A 141 -18.47 -17.41 -2.55
C ALA A 141 -17.94 -18.13 -1.30
N ASP A 142 -16.62 -18.31 -1.22
CA ASP A 142 -15.98 -19.16 -0.21
C ASP A 142 -15.62 -18.40 1.07
N MET A 143 -15.36 -17.10 1.00
CA MET A 143 -14.92 -16.33 2.18
C MET A 143 -16.09 -15.94 3.09
N PRO A 144 -15.95 -16.03 4.42
CA PRO A 144 -17.01 -15.66 5.37
C PRO A 144 -17.44 -14.17 5.24
N THR A 145 -16.55 -13.28 4.83
CA THR A 145 -16.85 -11.86 4.62
C THR A 145 -17.57 -11.60 3.30
N HIS A 146 -17.44 -12.50 2.33
CA HIS A 146 -17.92 -12.39 0.94
C HIS A 146 -17.38 -11.17 0.16
N THR A 147 -16.41 -10.43 0.74
CA THR A 147 -15.78 -9.25 0.16
C THR A 147 -14.26 -9.37 0.08
N GLY A 148 -13.66 -10.14 1.01
CA GLY A 148 -12.22 -10.26 1.21
C GLY A 148 -11.62 -9.01 1.85
N ASN A 149 -11.16 -8.08 1.02
CA ASN A 149 -10.57 -6.83 1.44
C ASN A 149 -10.80 -5.72 0.39
N PRO A 150 -10.60 -4.43 0.71
CA PRO A 150 -10.90 -3.32 -0.19
C PRO A 150 -10.00 -3.25 -1.44
N LEU A 151 -8.94 -4.04 -1.53
CA LEU A 151 -7.94 -3.97 -2.61
C LEU A 151 -8.12 -5.05 -3.69
N VAL A 152 -9.04 -6.01 -3.49
CA VAL A 152 -9.55 -6.91 -4.54
C VAL A 152 -10.83 -6.33 -5.15
N ASN A 153 -11.21 -6.79 -6.36
CA ASN A 153 -12.34 -6.17 -7.08
C ASN A 153 -13.66 -6.23 -6.31
N ALA A 154 -13.98 -7.37 -5.70
CA ALA A 154 -15.21 -7.53 -4.92
C ALA A 154 -15.28 -6.52 -3.76
N GLY A 155 -14.27 -6.49 -2.91
CA GLY A 155 -14.23 -5.56 -1.79
C GLY A 155 -14.17 -4.09 -2.23
N ALA A 156 -13.51 -3.78 -3.36
CA ALA A 156 -13.48 -2.42 -3.90
C ALA A 156 -14.85 -1.96 -4.43
N ILE A 157 -15.59 -2.83 -5.12
CA ILE A 157 -16.95 -2.54 -5.58
C ILE A 157 -17.89 -2.34 -4.37
N ALA A 158 -17.78 -3.21 -3.35
CA ALA A 158 -18.50 -3.04 -2.10
C ALA A 158 -18.14 -1.72 -1.38
N THR A 159 -16.85 -1.34 -1.37
CA THR A 159 -16.37 -0.07 -0.81
C THR A 159 -16.98 1.13 -1.54
N VAL A 160 -16.99 1.13 -2.88
CA VAL A 160 -17.64 2.19 -3.67
C VAL A 160 -19.12 2.28 -3.35
N SER A 161 -19.81 1.14 -3.21
CA SER A 161 -21.24 1.14 -2.87
C SER A 161 -21.51 1.74 -1.47
N LEU A 162 -20.55 1.62 -0.55
CA LEU A 162 -20.66 2.12 0.82
C LEU A 162 -20.52 3.66 0.92
N ILE A 163 -19.83 4.31 -0.03
CA ILE A 163 -19.69 5.77 -0.06
C ILE A 163 -21.09 6.40 -0.21
N SER A 164 -21.44 7.28 0.72
CA SER A 164 -22.74 7.94 0.77
C SER A 164 -22.90 9.00 -0.33
N ALA A 165 -23.99 8.93 -1.09
CA ALA A 165 -24.36 9.93 -2.10
C ALA A 165 -25.84 9.78 -2.48
N ARG A 166 -26.47 10.85 -3.00
CA ARG A 166 -27.86 10.84 -3.45
C ARG A 166 -28.02 10.31 -4.87
N SER A 167 -26.91 10.25 -5.63
CA SER A 167 -26.87 9.73 -6.99
C SER A 167 -25.49 9.17 -7.33
N ALA A 168 -25.38 8.36 -8.39
CA ALA A 168 -24.12 7.86 -8.93
C ALA A 168 -23.17 9.01 -9.35
N ASP A 169 -23.71 10.08 -9.93
CA ASP A 169 -22.92 11.24 -10.34
C ASP A 169 -22.35 12.03 -9.14
N GLU A 170 -23.14 12.20 -8.07
CA GLU A 170 -22.63 12.80 -6.83
C GLU A 170 -21.55 11.94 -6.21
N LYS A 171 -21.72 10.62 -6.18
CA LYS A 171 -20.73 9.66 -5.70
C LYS A 171 -19.43 9.75 -6.50
N TRP A 172 -19.55 9.76 -7.82
CA TRP A 172 -18.41 9.94 -8.71
C TRP A 172 -17.70 11.28 -8.47
N GLY A 173 -18.46 12.37 -8.35
CA GLY A 173 -17.90 13.69 -8.05
C GLY A 173 -17.10 13.71 -6.74
N LYS A 174 -17.61 13.10 -5.67
CA LYS A 174 -16.93 12.97 -4.38
C LYS A 174 -15.60 12.19 -4.51
N ILE A 175 -15.62 11.07 -5.22
CA ILE A 175 -14.44 10.22 -5.43
C ILE A 175 -13.37 11.02 -6.21
N LEU A 176 -13.74 11.64 -7.31
CA LEU A 176 -12.80 12.41 -8.14
C LEU A 176 -12.22 13.62 -7.39
N ASP A 177 -13.05 14.32 -6.59
CA ASP A 177 -12.59 15.42 -5.74
C ASP A 177 -11.59 14.94 -4.68
N PHE A 178 -11.89 13.85 -3.99
CA PHE A 178 -11.01 13.26 -2.99
C PHE A 178 -9.64 12.85 -3.58
N TYR A 179 -9.62 12.24 -4.77
CA TYR A 179 -8.39 11.87 -5.45
C TYR A 179 -7.60 13.11 -5.88
N SER A 180 -8.30 14.13 -6.40
CA SER A 180 -7.70 15.40 -6.79
C SER A 180 -7.05 16.11 -5.60
N LYS A 181 -7.71 16.12 -4.44
CA LYS A 181 -7.16 16.64 -3.19
C LYS A 181 -5.93 15.85 -2.72
N ALA A 182 -5.96 14.52 -2.84
CA ALA A 182 -4.79 13.69 -2.51
C ALA A 182 -3.60 13.97 -3.43
N ALA A 183 -3.83 14.23 -4.72
CA ALA A 183 -2.81 14.61 -5.70
C ALA A 183 -2.32 16.06 -5.55
N GLY A 184 -3.09 16.90 -4.85
CA GLY A 184 -2.84 18.35 -4.73
C GLY A 184 -3.16 19.15 -6.00
N GLU A 185 -3.85 18.54 -6.95
CA GLU A 185 -4.28 19.16 -8.21
C GLU A 185 -5.45 18.38 -8.84
N ARG A 186 -6.19 19.04 -9.74
CA ARG A 186 -7.38 18.44 -10.34
C ARG A 186 -7.03 17.31 -11.29
N LEU A 187 -7.56 16.14 -10.99
CA LEU A 187 -7.49 14.95 -11.85
C LEU A 187 -8.69 14.91 -12.81
N LYS A 188 -8.57 14.08 -13.86
CA LYS A 188 -9.59 13.90 -14.88
C LYS A 188 -9.79 12.43 -15.22
N LEU A 189 -10.97 12.08 -15.68
CA LEU A 189 -11.26 10.79 -16.28
C LEU A 189 -10.53 10.67 -17.63
N ILE A 190 -9.97 9.50 -17.93
CA ILE A 190 -9.53 9.13 -19.28
C ILE A 190 -10.70 8.41 -19.94
N ASP A 191 -11.48 9.13 -20.74
CA ASP A 191 -12.73 8.63 -21.33
C ASP A 191 -12.54 7.36 -22.17
N GLU A 192 -11.43 7.25 -22.89
CA GLU A 192 -11.12 6.08 -23.71
C GLU A 192 -10.89 4.83 -22.86
N VAL A 193 -10.19 4.97 -21.71
CA VAL A 193 -9.99 3.87 -20.77
C VAL A 193 -11.32 3.48 -20.14
N TYR A 194 -12.12 4.44 -19.70
CA TYR A 194 -13.44 4.18 -19.13
C TYR A 194 -14.34 3.41 -20.10
N LYS A 195 -14.47 3.87 -21.34
CA LYS A 195 -15.28 3.22 -22.37
C LYS A 195 -14.80 1.81 -22.68
N SER A 196 -13.47 1.62 -22.79
CA SER A 196 -12.87 0.33 -23.07
C SER A 196 -13.11 -0.67 -21.93
N GLU A 197 -12.91 -0.25 -20.67
CA GLU A 197 -13.13 -1.09 -19.50
C GLU A 197 -14.62 -1.37 -19.27
N ALA A 198 -15.49 -0.38 -19.44
CA ALA A 198 -16.94 -0.53 -19.30
C ALA A 198 -17.54 -1.57 -20.30
N ALA A 199 -16.94 -1.65 -21.49
CA ALA A 199 -17.34 -2.65 -22.51
C ALA A 199 -16.90 -4.08 -22.16
N THR A 200 -15.87 -4.26 -21.32
CA THR A 200 -15.27 -5.56 -20.98
C THR A 200 -15.48 -5.98 -19.52
N ASN A 201 -16.30 -5.26 -18.73
CA ASN A 201 -16.43 -5.43 -17.29
C ASN A 201 -17.49 -6.48 -16.84
N ALA A 202 -17.84 -7.45 -17.68
CA ALA A 202 -18.83 -8.49 -17.34
C ALA A 202 -18.49 -9.23 -16.03
N GLY A 203 -17.19 -9.49 -15.77
CA GLY A 203 -16.73 -10.11 -14.53
C GLY A 203 -17.04 -9.26 -13.29
N ASN A 204 -16.85 -7.94 -13.35
CA ASN A 204 -17.18 -7.03 -12.25
C ASN A 204 -18.70 -6.92 -12.02
N LYS A 205 -19.51 -6.99 -13.10
CA LYS A 205 -20.98 -7.08 -12.99
C LYS A 205 -21.40 -8.38 -12.29
N ALA A 206 -20.80 -9.52 -12.65
CA ALA A 206 -21.05 -10.78 -11.97
C ALA A 206 -20.66 -10.73 -10.49
N LEU A 207 -19.50 -10.15 -10.14
CA LEU A 207 -19.09 -9.91 -8.76
C LEU A 207 -20.09 -9.05 -8.00
N SER A 208 -20.62 -7.97 -8.59
CA SER A 208 -21.57 -7.08 -7.92
C SER A 208 -22.91 -7.77 -7.62
N MET A 209 -23.37 -8.63 -8.52
CA MET A 209 -24.57 -9.44 -8.30
C MET A 209 -24.37 -10.51 -7.22
N LEU A 210 -23.18 -11.12 -7.18
CA LEU A 210 -22.85 -12.07 -6.14
C LEU A 210 -22.74 -11.40 -4.76
N LEU A 211 -22.13 -10.21 -4.71
CA LEU A 211 -22.09 -9.38 -3.50
C LEU A 211 -23.50 -8.98 -3.03
N ALA A 212 -24.40 -8.65 -3.97
CA ALA A 212 -25.79 -8.35 -3.64
C ALA A 212 -26.53 -9.55 -3.03
N LYS A 213 -26.28 -10.78 -3.51
CA LYS A 213 -26.80 -12.02 -2.92
C LYS A 213 -26.41 -12.19 -1.45
N TYR A 214 -25.25 -11.70 -1.06
CA TYR A 214 -24.70 -11.81 0.29
C TYR A 214 -24.88 -10.52 1.14
N ASP A 215 -25.71 -9.59 0.69
CA ASP A 215 -25.96 -8.30 1.36
C ASP A 215 -24.66 -7.47 1.59
N ARG A 216 -23.74 -7.54 0.60
CA ARG A 216 -22.45 -6.82 0.61
C ARG A 216 -22.37 -5.70 -0.41
N ILE A 217 -23.49 -5.28 -1.00
CA ILE A 217 -23.65 -4.04 -1.79
C ILE A 217 -24.62 -3.14 -1.03
N TYR A 218 -24.22 -1.88 -0.85
CA TYR A 218 -24.93 -0.88 -0.05
C TYR A 218 -25.65 0.15 -0.92
N GLY A 219 -25.99 -0.21 -2.15
CA GLY A 219 -26.66 0.58 -3.16
C GLY A 219 -26.97 -0.24 -4.40
N ASN A 220 -27.18 0.41 -5.55
CA ASN A 220 -27.40 -0.29 -6.81
C ASN A 220 -26.13 -1.00 -7.28
N PRO A 221 -26.15 -2.33 -7.55
CA PRO A 221 -24.98 -3.08 -7.96
C PRO A 221 -24.32 -2.57 -9.23
N PHE A 222 -25.10 -2.24 -10.27
CA PHE A 222 -24.58 -1.83 -11.56
C PHE A 222 -24.05 -0.36 -11.54
N GLU A 223 -24.71 0.53 -10.81
CA GLU A 223 -24.19 1.88 -10.56
C GLU A 223 -22.86 1.81 -9.79
N SER A 224 -22.75 0.91 -8.83
CA SER A 224 -21.50 0.71 -8.08
C SER A 224 -20.36 0.23 -8.98
N VAL A 225 -20.64 -0.66 -9.95
CA VAL A 225 -19.66 -1.10 -10.96
C VAL A 225 -19.30 0.05 -11.90
N ASP A 226 -20.26 0.87 -12.33
CA ASP A 226 -19.98 2.01 -13.20
C ASP A 226 -19.05 3.02 -12.52
N VAL A 227 -19.38 3.42 -11.30
CA VAL A 227 -18.52 4.34 -10.51
C VAL A 227 -17.16 3.72 -10.22
N TYR A 228 -17.10 2.41 -9.91
CA TYR A 228 -15.85 1.67 -9.76
C TYR A 228 -15.01 1.70 -11.06
N THR A 229 -15.62 1.54 -12.22
CA THR A 229 -14.92 1.61 -13.51
C THR A 229 -14.40 3.02 -13.78
N LYS A 230 -15.19 4.06 -13.47
CA LYS A 230 -14.76 5.46 -13.56
C LYS A 230 -13.55 5.75 -12.68
N GLN A 231 -13.55 5.30 -11.41
CA GLN A 231 -12.41 5.53 -10.52
C GLN A 231 -11.11 4.85 -11.01
N CYS A 232 -11.22 3.66 -11.61
CA CYS A 232 -10.07 2.96 -12.20
C CYS A 232 -9.50 3.73 -13.40
N SER A 233 -10.34 4.46 -14.11
CA SER A 233 -10.02 5.20 -15.34
C SER A 233 -9.57 6.64 -15.10
N VAL A 234 -9.37 7.07 -13.84
CA VAL A 234 -8.79 8.39 -13.55
C VAL A 234 -7.36 8.45 -14.04
N GLY A 235 -7.04 9.52 -14.78
CA GLY A 235 -5.69 9.79 -15.27
C GLY A 235 -4.82 10.40 -14.17
N VAL A 236 -3.62 9.85 -14.01
CA VAL A 236 -2.60 10.40 -13.12
C VAL A 236 -1.24 10.38 -13.80
N THR A 237 -0.38 11.34 -13.50
CA THR A 237 1.04 11.26 -13.80
C THR A 237 1.79 10.58 -12.66
N VAL A 238 3.02 10.13 -12.90
CA VAL A 238 3.84 9.52 -11.84
C VAL A 238 4.12 10.52 -10.71
N ALA A 239 4.23 11.81 -11.02
CA ALA A 239 4.40 12.89 -10.05
C ALA A 239 3.17 13.06 -9.15
N GLN A 240 1.96 13.09 -9.74
CA GLN A 240 0.69 13.14 -9.02
C GLN A 240 0.52 11.92 -8.11
N LEU A 241 0.82 10.73 -8.64
CA LEU A 241 0.74 9.49 -7.87
C LEU A 241 1.71 9.48 -6.68
N ALA A 242 2.93 10.01 -6.84
CA ALA A 242 3.88 10.16 -5.73
C ALA A 242 3.34 11.13 -4.65
N ARG A 243 2.71 12.26 -5.03
CA ARG A 243 2.06 13.20 -4.09
C ARG A 243 0.91 12.52 -3.34
N MET A 244 0.07 11.75 -4.04
CA MET A 244 -1.00 10.97 -3.42
C MET A 244 -0.44 10.03 -2.35
N GLY A 245 0.64 9.31 -2.64
CA GLY A 245 1.32 8.45 -1.67
C GLY A 245 1.95 9.24 -0.51
N ALA A 246 2.52 10.43 -0.76
CA ALA A 246 3.08 11.30 0.28
C ALA A 246 1.99 11.83 1.24
N THR A 247 0.76 12.03 0.78
CA THR A 247 -0.39 12.34 1.64
C THR A 247 -0.63 11.24 2.67
N LEU A 248 -0.57 9.97 2.27
CA LEU A 248 -0.65 8.84 3.20
C LEU A 248 0.56 8.80 4.14
N ALA A 249 1.78 9.00 3.60
CA ALA A 249 3.00 9.02 4.41
C ALA A 249 3.00 10.11 5.47
N ASN A 250 2.30 11.22 5.23
CA ASN A 250 2.17 12.38 6.11
C ASN A 250 0.89 12.34 6.97
N ASN A 251 0.51 11.16 7.45
CA ASN A 251 -0.66 10.94 8.29
C ASN A 251 -1.96 11.52 7.68
N GLY A 252 -2.14 11.39 6.38
CA GLY A 252 -3.34 11.81 5.67
C GLY A 252 -3.41 13.31 5.35
N LYS A 253 -2.36 14.08 5.64
CA LYS A 253 -2.26 15.50 5.32
C LYS A 253 -1.46 15.70 4.04
N ASN A 254 -2.04 16.37 3.05
CA ASN A 254 -1.35 16.68 1.80
C ASN A 254 -0.20 17.68 2.03
N PRO A 255 1.07 17.32 1.72
CA PRO A 255 2.22 18.22 1.95
C PRO A 255 2.23 19.50 1.12
N TRP A 256 1.50 19.55 0.00
CA TRP A 256 1.47 20.73 -0.90
C TRP A 256 0.36 21.70 -0.59
N THR A 257 -0.82 21.19 -0.20
CA THR A 257 -2.01 22.01 0.09
C THR A 257 -2.23 22.24 1.58
N ASN A 258 -1.53 21.50 2.44
CA ASN A 258 -1.74 21.46 3.90
C ASN A 258 -3.14 20.98 4.33
N GLU A 259 -3.96 20.47 3.41
CA GLU A 259 -5.28 19.93 3.72
C GLU A 259 -5.17 18.58 4.44
N GLN A 260 -5.86 18.43 5.58
CA GLN A 260 -6.02 17.16 6.26
C GLN A 260 -7.17 16.39 5.58
N LEU A 261 -6.81 15.44 4.73
CA LEU A 261 -7.76 14.69 3.91
C LEU A 261 -8.24 13.40 4.57
N ILE A 262 -7.37 12.75 5.31
CA ILE A 262 -7.63 11.48 6.00
C ILE A 262 -7.24 11.66 7.47
N LYS A 263 -8.12 11.26 8.38
CA LYS A 263 -7.80 11.29 9.82
C LYS A 263 -6.53 10.49 10.10
N PRO A 264 -5.59 10.98 10.91
CA PRO A 264 -4.34 10.27 11.22
C PRO A 264 -4.59 8.84 11.71
N ASP A 265 -5.62 8.62 12.51
CA ASP A 265 -5.97 7.31 13.08
C ASP A 265 -6.47 6.30 12.02
N ASN A 266 -6.93 6.76 10.86
CA ASN A 266 -7.35 5.89 9.76
C ASN A 266 -6.18 5.42 8.89
N VAL A 267 -5.08 6.16 8.85
CA VAL A 267 -3.92 5.86 7.99
C VAL A 267 -3.30 4.49 8.27
N PRO A 268 -3.09 4.05 9.54
CA PRO A 268 -2.52 2.72 9.81
C PRO A 268 -3.32 1.56 9.20
N TYR A 269 -4.66 1.63 9.21
CA TYR A 269 -5.52 0.60 8.61
C TYR A 269 -5.36 0.55 7.09
N ILE A 270 -5.25 1.71 6.43
CA ILE A 270 -5.02 1.81 4.98
C ILE A 270 -3.66 1.22 4.62
N LEU A 271 -2.60 1.61 5.33
CA LEU A 271 -1.26 1.09 5.08
C LEU A 271 -1.15 -0.41 5.37
N SER A 272 -1.86 -0.91 6.39
CA SER A 272 -1.94 -2.35 6.69
C SER A 272 -2.55 -3.13 5.53
N THR A 273 -3.68 -2.68 4.97
CA THR A 273 -4.29 -3.35 3.81
C THR A 273 -3.40 -3.27 2.56
N MET A 274 -2.68 -2.14 2.34
CA MET A 274 -1.69 -2.02 1.27
C MET A 274 -0.53 -3.01 1.42
N MET A 275 -0.04 -3.23 2.64
CA MET A 275 1.02 -4.22 2.90
C MET A 275 0.53 -5.64 2.64
N MET A 276 -0.66 -5.98 3.09
CA MET A 276 -1.22 -7.33 3.07
C MET A 276 -1.69 -7.75 1.67
N ALA A 277 -2.33 -6.85 0.89
CA ALA A 277 -3.02 -7.20 -0.35
C ALA A 277 -2.72 -6.25 -1.53
N GLY A 278 -1.79 -5.30 -1.39
CA GLY A 278 -1.62 -4.23 -2.35
C GLY A 278 -1.04 -4.65 -3.70
N LEU A 279 -0.28 -5.74 -3.76
CA LEU A 279 0.32 -6.27 -4.98
C LEU A 279 -0.29 -7.62 -5.38
N TYR A 280 -1.59 -7.80 -5.16
CA TYR A 280 -2.31 -9.02 -5.53
C TYR A 280 -1.63 -10.27 -4.94
N ASP A 281 -1.47 -11.33 -5.74
CA ASP A 281 -0.81 -12.57 -5.31
C ASP A 281 0.69 -12.38 -5.03
N GLY A 282 1.28 -11.26 -5.46
CA GLY A 282 2.67 -10.87 -5.20
C GLY A 282 2.91 -10.17 -3.84
N SER A 283 1.87 -9.89 -3.03
CA SER A 283 2.01 -9.08 -1.81
C SER A 283 2.96 -9.68 -0.77
N GLY A 284 2.96 -11.00 -0.59
CA GLY A 284 3.87 -11.69 0.33
C GLY A 284 5.34 -11.53 -0.09
N GLY A 285 5.65 -11.77 -1.37
CA GLY A 285 6.98 -11.59 -1.94
C GLY A 285 7.46 -10.14 -1.88
N TRP A 286 6.55 -9.18 -2.09
CA TRP A 286 6.81 -7.76 -1.93
C TRP A 286 7.15 -7.39 -0.48
N SER A 287 6.34 -7.81 0.47
CA SER A 287 6.59 -7.58 1.90
C SER A 287 7.96 -8.12 2.33
N TRP A 288 8.32 -9.32 1.86
CA TRP A 288 9.62 -9.94 2.12
C TRP A 288 10.80 -9.17 1.54
N LYS A 289 10.71 -8.70 0.28
CA LYS A 289 11.83 -8.09 -0.45
C LYS A 289 11.95 -6.58 -0.21
N VAL A 290 10.83 -5.88 -0.11
CA VAL A 290 10.77 -4.41 -0.09
C VAL A 290 10.35 -3.89 1.28
N GLY A 291 9.34 -4.51 1.91
CA GLY A 291 8.88 -4.16 3.25
C GLY A 291 8.26 -2.75 3.32
N LEU A 292 7.51 -2.34 2.30
CA LEU A 292 6.77 -1.08 2.26
C LEU A 292 5.30 -1.32 1.90
N PRO A 293 4.34 -0.64 2.56
CA PRO A 293 2.96 -0.59 2.09
C PRO A 293 2.92 -0.08 0.65
N ALA A 294 2.29 -0.83 -0.26
CA ALA A 294 2.24 -0.43 -1.66
C ALA A 294 0.95 -0.85 -2.34
N LYS A 295 0.63 -0.23 -3.48
CA LYS A 295 -0.46 -0.65 -4.35
C LYS A 295 -0.06 -0.55 -5.81
N SER A 296 -0.34 -1.61 -6.55
CA SER A 296 -0.19 -1.69 -8.00
C SER A 296 -1.51 -1.47 -8.73
N GLY A 297 -1.42 -1.02 -9.97
CA GLY A 297 -2.52 -0.92 -10.91
C GLY A 297 -2.13 -1.49 -12.27
N VAL A 298 -3.05 -2.17 -12.92
CA VAL A 298 -2.81 -2.83 -14.21
C VAL A 298 -2.57 -1.84 -15.37
N GLY A 299 -2.68 -0.54 -15.12
CA GLY A 299 -2.18 0.51 -16.01
C GLY A 299 -0.66 0.63 -16.05
N GLY A 300 0.08 -0.09 -15.18
CA GLY A 300 1.55 -0.09 -15.10
C GLY A 300 2.10 0.75 -13.95
N GLY A 301 1.25 1.33 -13.10
CA GLY A 301 1.66 2.11 -11.92
C GLY A 301 1.87 1.25 -10.68
N ILE A 302 2.86 1.62 -9.86
CA ILE A 302 2.98 1.19 -8.45
C ILE A 302 3.30 2.41 -7.59
N VAL A 303 2.62 2.57 -6.47
CA VAL A 303 2.96 3.51 -5.40
C VAL A 303 3.32 2.75 -4.14
N ALA A 304 4.47 3.06 -3.55
CA ALA A 304 4.92 2.54 -2.25
C ALA A 304 5.04 3.69 -1.27
N VAL A 305 4.48 3.52 -0.07
CA VAL A 305 4.46 4.52 0.99
C VAL A 305 5.59 4.24 1.98
N VAL A 306 6.36 5.27 2.29
CA VAL A 306 7.39 5.25 3.35
C VAL A 306 6.85 6.08 4.52
N PRO A 307 6.23 5.46 5.53
CA PRO A 307 5.53 6.19 6.60
C PRO A 307 6.42 7.23 7.27
N GLY A 308 5.91 8.46 7.41
CA GLY A 308 6.62 9.59 7.99
C GLY A 308 7.72 10.21 7.12
N LYS A 309 8.01 9.65 5.92
CA LYS A 309 9.08 10.14 5.04
C LYS A 309 8.60 10.58 3.66
N GLY A 310 7.71 9.81 3.04
CA GLY A 310 7.22 10.11 1.69
C GLY A 310 6.71 8.90 0.94
N ALA A 311 6.71 8.97 -0.39
CA ALA A 311 6.29 7.87 -1.26
C ALA A 311 7.15 7.77 -2.51
N ILE A 312 7.23 6.56 -3.04
CA ILE A 312 7.87 6.24 -4.32
C ILE A 312 6.78 5.83 -5.27
N ALA A 313 6.65 6.50 -6.42
CA ALA A 313 5.75 6.10 -7.49
C ALA A 313 6.56 5.79 -8.75
N VAL A 314 6.18 4.71 -9.43
CA VAL A 314 6.81 4.30 -10.69
C VAL A 314 5.73 3.90 -11.67
N PHE A 315 5.88 4.31 -12.91
CA PHE A 315 5.05 3.93 -14.03
C PHE A 315 5.88 3.24 -15.10
N ALA A 316 5.49 2.02 -15.48
CA ALA A 316 5.99 1.28 -16.63
C ALA A 316 4.95 0.22 -17.01
N PRO A 317 4.39 0.25 -18.25
CA PRO A 317 3.20 -0.52 -18.61
C PRO A 317 3.30 -2.05 -18.48
N PRO A 318 4.43 -2.73 -18.86
CA PRO A 318 4.48 -4.19 -18.87
C PRO A 318 4.35 -4.81 -17.47
N LEU A 319 3.44 -5.79 -17.34
CA LEU A 319 3.05 -6.47 -16.11
C LEU A 319 3.59 -7.91 -16.07
N ASP A 320 3.80 -8.42 -14.85
CA ASP A 320 4.00 -9.84 -14.57
C ASP A 320 2.66 -10.62 -14.58
N GLU A 321 2.71 -11.91 -14.34
CA GLU A 321 1.53 -12.80 -14.32
C GLU A 321 0.53 -12.43 -13.23
N ALA A 322 0.98 -11.83 -12.12
CA ALA A 322 0.11 -11.36 -11.04
C ALA A 322 -0.55 -10.01 -11.36
N GLY A 323 -0.12 -9.29 -12.41
CA GLY A 323 -0.64 -7.99 -12.82
C GLY A 323 0.12 -6.80 -12.26
N ASN A 324 1.35 -7.00 -11.79
CA ASN A 324 2.21 -5.94 -11.27
C ASN A 324 3.26 -5.52 -12.31
N SER A 325 3.55 -4.23 -12.41
CA SER A 325 4.60 -3.74 -13.31
C SER A 325 5.98 -4.33 -12.95
N VAL A 326 6.56 -5.09 -13.90
CA VAL A 326 7.86 -5.74 -13.73
C VAL A 326 8.96 -4.74 -13.43
N LYS A 327 9.03 -3.67 -14.23
CA LYS A 327 10.06 -2.63 -14.09
C LYS A 327 9.85 -1.82 -12.82
N ALA A 328 8.61 -1.40 -12.54
CA ALA A 328 8.29 -0.61 -11.35
C ALA A 328 8.65 -1.36 -10.05
N HIS A 329 8.38 -2.66 -9.99
CA HIS A 329 8.75 -3.51 -8.85
C HIS A 329 10.26 -3.44 -8.57
N LYS A 330 11.10 -3.66 -9.59
CA LYS A 330 12.56 -3.65 -9.48
C LYS A 330 13.11 -2.27 -9.07
N VAL A 331 12.53 -1.21 -9.62
CA VAL A 331 12.92 0.18 -9.34
C VAL A 331 12.64 0.54 -7.89
N ILE A 332 11.44 0.25 -7.40
CA ILE A 332 11.06 0.56 -6.01
C ILE A 332 11.91 -0.27 -5.04
N GLU A 333 12.12 -1.55 -5.32
CA GLU A 333 13.01 -2.41 -4.52
C GLU A 333 14.42 -1.81 -4.43
N TYR A 334 14.97 -1.34 -5.56
CA TYR A 334 16.28 -0.71 -5.59
C TYR A 334 16.33 0.57 -4.76
N ILE A 335 15.38 1.49 -4.95
CA ILE A 335 15.32 2.76 -4.20
C ILE A 335 15.16 2.48 -2.70
N ALA A 336 14.26 1.58 -2.34
CA ALA A 336 14.00 1.23 -0.94
C ALA A 336 15.26 0.67 -0.25
N LYS A 337 16.01 -0.21 -0.92
CA LYS A 337 17.29 -0.74 -0.41
C LYS A 337 18.38 0.33 -0.29
N ARG A 338 18.50 1.21 -1.29
CA ARG A 338 19.52 2.27 -1.31
C ARG A 338 19.31 3.33 -0.24
N LEU A 339 18.04 3.60 0.11
CA LEU A 339 17.66 4.62 1.08
C LEU A 339 17.27 4.05 2.47
N ASP A 340 17.44 2.75 2.67
CA ASP A 340 17.06 2.01 3.89
C ASP A 340 15.57 2.24 4.27
N PHE A 341 14.69 2.11 3.28
CA PHE A 341 13.25 2.28 3.42
C PHE A 341 12.53 0.94 3.59
N ASN A 342 12.65 0.32 4.74
CA ASN A 342 11.94 -0.90 5.07
C ASN A 342 11.34 -0.77 6.46
N ILE A 343 10.00 -0.86 6.59
CA ILE A 343 9.33 -0.66 7.88
C ILE A 343 9.66 -1.73 8.93
N TYR A 344 10.17 -2.87 8.50
CA TYR A 344 10.61 -3.96 9.40
C TYR A 344 12.09 -3.82 9.82
N SER A 345 12.83 -2.89 9.23
CA SER A 345 14.22 -2.65 9.60
C SER A 345 14.29 -2.01 10.99
N PRO A 346 15.09 -2.55 11.92
CA PRO A 346 15.30 -1.93 13.25
C PRO A 346 15.82 -0.49 13.17
N ARG A 347 16.43 -0.12 12.04
CA ARG A 347 16.95 1.23 11.79
C ARG A 347 15.87 2.22 11.37
N SER A 348 14.75 1.74 10.79
CA SER A 348 13.64 2.59 10.37
C SER A 348 12.70 2.94 11.52
N VAL A 349 12.70 2.15 12.59
CA VAL A 349 11.91 2.41 13.80
C VAL A 349 12.78 3.25 14.74
N GLY A 350 12.72 4.57 14.61
CA GLY A 350 13.31 5.52 15.55
C GLY A 350 12.56 5.49 16.89
N LEU A 351 12.72 4.42 17.67
CA LEU A 351 12.35 4.42 19.08
C LEU A 351 13.30 5.41 19.77
N LYS A 352 12.86 6.64 19.94
CA LYS A 352 13.41 7.51 21.00
C LYS A 352 13.13 6.77 22.30
N ALA A 353 14.17 6.18 22.90
CA ALA A 353 14.09 5.77 24.29
C ALA A 353 13.71 7.04 25.06
N SER A 354 12.46 7.13 25.50
CA SER A 354 12.05 8.12 26.49
C SER A 354 12.95 7.89 27.69
N ALA A 355 13.77 8.91 28.01
CA ALA A 355 14.49 8.94 29.26
C ALA A 355 13.42 8.83 30.37
N VAL A 356 13.36 7.66 31.00
CA VAL A 356 12.65 7.52 32.26
C VAL A 356 13.41 8.41 33.22
N ALA A 357 12.83 9.57 33.50
CA ALA A 357 13.30 10.44 34.55
C ALA A 357 13.23 9.65 35.87
N SER A 358 14.37 9.24 36.36
CA SER A 358 14.50 8.71 37.72
C SER A 358 14.22 9.86 38.69
N SER A 359 12.96 9.98 39.16
CA SER A 359 12.67 10.74 40.35
C SER A 359 13.26 10.02 41.55
N LYS A 360 14.27 10.61 42.14
CA LYS A 360 14.68 10.32 43.50
C LYS A 360 13.70 10.95 44.48
#